data_b7ab2f71a5c2c1e64ec0c485c7868aa9
#
_entry.id   b7ab2f71a5c2c1e64ec0c485c7868aa9
#
_cell.length_a   1.000
_cell.length_b   1.000
_cell.length_c   1.000
_cell.angle_alpha   90.00
_cell.angle_beta   90.00
_cell.angle_gamma   90.00
#
_symmetry.space_group_name_H-M   'P 1'
#
loop_
_entity.id
_entity.type
_entity.pdbx_description
1 polymer ?
#
loop_
_entity_poly.entity_id
_entity_poly.type
_entity_poly.pdbx_seq_one_letter_code
_entity_poly.pdbx_strand_id
1 'polypeptide(L)'
;MTAAPRGDASSLFATPRTVVEHRSDGSIVLRSPEPLRESARCIGDWLEQWARQRPDAIFLAERSDTEAPWTTVTYAQALRRVRAAASWILAQGLSAEHPLAILSDNSIDHALLALAAQHVGVPSAAISPAYSLMSKDFDKLKSMIALLEPGAIYVSATKPFAAALAAIRPLHQAQLISGNGDDSDALAFHSIAATPESSDVAKAFAAVTQDTIAKFLFTSGSTGTPKAVVNTQRMLTSSQQAKAQTWTFLEQGRDDLVILDWLPWSHTFGANHNFNLVLRNGGSLYIDGGKPAPGLFATSLANLKSVMPTVYFNVPRGFDMLIAALRGDEELRRRFFSEVKFAFYAGAALPQNLWDALEQLSVATVGRAMPMVSAWGSTETSPLATDCHFLAERSGNIGVPIPGTELKLVTSGDKLEVRVRGPNVTPGYWKAPELTRQAFDDDGFYLIGDAVKLADAERPERGLFFDGRVAEDFKLNSGTWVSVGTLRVAGIAALAPLAQDIVVTGHGGDEVRFLVFPNVVACRAQAGLPETAGVNDVLAHGKVRAAIAQGLASLKQQTANSSGHATRALLLAEPPSVDGGEITDKGYINQRAVLTRRVDALARLNDDASVEWIGCGD
;
A
#
# COMPACT_ATOMS: atom_id res chain seq x y z
N MET A 1 18.35 30.68 4.66
CA MET A 1 19.13 29.43 4.78
C MET A 1 19.37 28.95 3.36
N THR A 2 20.62 28.81 2.92
CA THR A 2 20.94 28.24 1.62
C THR A 2 20.45 26.80 1.59
N ALA A 3 19.68 26.43 0.55
CA ALA A 3 19.20 25.06 0.38
C ALA A 3 20.41 24.08 0.42
N ALA A 4 20.28 22.99 1.18
CA ALA A 4 21.30 21.97 1.24
C ALA A 4 21.54 21.38 -0.18
N PRO A 5 22.77 20.97 -0.51
CA PRO A 5 23.04 20.35 -1.80
C PRO A 5 22.18 19.09 -1.94
N ARG A 6 21.23 19.11 -2.87
CA ARG A 6 20.44 17.94 -3.26
C ARG A 6 21.34 17.06 -4.11
N GLY A 7 21.35 15.75 -3.83
CA GLY A 7 22.12 14.79 -4.63
C GLY A 7 21.75 14.86 -6.11
N ASP A 8 22.68 14.47 -6.98
CA ASP A 8 22.43 14.44 -8.43
C ASP A 8 21.37 13.36 -8.76
N ALA A 9 20.12 13.79 -8.97
CA ALA A 9 19.02 12.91 -9.33
C ALA A 9 19.14 12.36 -10.76
N SER A 10 19.97 12.97 -11.61
CA SER A 10 20.12 12.54 -13.01
C SER A 10 20.77 11.17 -13.14
N SER A 11 21.54 10.75 -12.14
CA SER A 11 22.10 9.39 -12.08
C SER A 11 21.11 8.34 -11.61
N LEU A 12 20.00 8.75 -10.97
CA LEU A 12 18.99 7.84 -10.42
C LEU A 12 17.76 7.70 -11.32
N PHE A 13 17.36 8.80 -11.95
CA PHE A 13 16.07 8.91 -12.61
C PHE A 13 16.20 9.49 -14.03
N ALA A 14 15.29 9.07 -14.91
CA ALA A 14 15.09 9.70 -16.20
C ALA A 14 14.56 11.13 -16.02
N THR A 15 14.83 12.01 -17.00
CA THR A 15 14.26 13.35 -17.01
C THR A 15 12.72 13.26 -17.16
N PRO A 16 11.93 13.85 -16.26
CA PRO A 16 10.47 13.81 -16.38
C PRO A 16 10.01 14.58 -17.61
N ARG A 17 9.08 14.02 -18.36
CA ARG A 17 8.46 14.62 -19.53
C ARG A 17 6.99 14.27 -19.60
N THR A 18 6.16 15.22 -20.03
CA THR A 18 4.72 15.02 -20.18
C THR A 18 4.22 15.69 -21.46
N VAL A 19 3.49 14.94 -22.28
CA VAL A 19 2.73 15.46 -23.42
C VAL A 19 1.32 15.73 -22.94
N VAL A 20 0.78 16.89 -23.31
CA VAL A 20 -0.58 17.32 -23.00
C VAL A 20 -1.38 17.38 -24.31
N GLU A 21 -2.55 16.76 -24.30
CA GLU A 21 -3.51 16.79 -25.40
C GLU A 21 -4.84 17.34 -24.88
N HIS A 22 -5.27 18.48 -25.41
CA HIS A 22 -6.60 19.03 -25.14
C HIS A 22 -7.60 18.45 -26.11
N ARG A 23 -8.67 17.83 -25.63
CA ARG A 23 -9.71 17.22 -26.43
C ARG A 23 -10.90 18.16 -26.64
N SER A 24 -11.68 17.90 -27.68
CA SER A 24 -12.87 18.69 -28.04
C SER A 24 -13.99 18.63 -26.99
N ASP A 25 -14.02 17.59 -26.18
CA ASP A 25 -14.96 17.40 -25.04
C ASP A 25 -14.55 18.17 -23.77
N GLY A 26 -13.45 18.94 -23.84
CA GLY A 26 -12.89 19.68 -22.72
C GLY A 26 -12.00 18.86 -21.79
N SER A 27 -11.85 17.54 -22.02
CA SER A 27 -10.92 16.73 -21.25
C SER A 27 -9.47 16.96 -21.68
N ILE A 28 -8.53 16.66 -20.78
CA ILE A 28 -7.09 16.78 -20.99
C ILE A 28 -6.47 15.39 -20.85
N VAL A 29 -5.70 14.96 -21.85
CA VAL A 29 -4.94 13.70 -21.73
C VAL A 29 -3.48 14.00 -21.51
N LEU A 30 -2.92 13.41 -20.45
CA LEU A 30 -1.50 13.45 -20.12
C LEU A 30 -0.87 12.09 -20.39
N ARG A 31 0.32 12.08 -21.01
CA ARG A 31 1.08 10.84 -21.24
C ARG A 31 2.58 11.11 -21.27
N SER A 32 3.38 10.09 -21.01
CA SER A 32 4.80 10.12 -21.28
C SER A 32 5.04 10.20 -22.80
N PRO A 33 5.99 11.03 -23.30
CA PRO A 33 6.42 10.95 -24.69
C PRO A 33 7.24 9.69 -24.99
N GLU A 34 7.83 9.08 -23.97
CA GLU A 34 8.61 7.86 -24.10
C GLU A 34 7.67 6.65 -24.24
N PRO A 35 7.76 5.88 -25.33
CA PRO A 35 6.97 4.68 -25.46
C PRO A 35 7.39 3.63 -24.43
N LEU A 36 6.44 2.83 -23.97
CA LEU A 36 6.77 1.65 -23.18
C LEU A 36 7.57 0.67 -24.05
N ARG A 37 8.78 0.33 -23.61
CA ARG A 37 9.60 -0.69 -24.27
C ARG A 37 8.99 -2.08 -24.05
N GLU A 38 9.40 -3.06 -24.85
CA GLU A 38 8.95 -4.43 -24.72
C GLU A 38 9.12 -4.94 -23.28
N SER A 39 8.06 -5.49 -22.73
CA SER A 39 8.05 -6.11 -21.41
C SER A 39 8.17 -7.63 -21.53
N ALA A 40 8.64 -8.28 -20.48
CA ALA A 40 8.68 -9.74 -20.41
C ALA A 40 7.30 -10.35 -20.66
N ARG A 41 7.26 -11.57 -21.16
CA ARG A 41 6.03 -12.34 -21.38
C ARG A 41 5.30 -12.61 -20.04
N CYS A 42 6.07 -12.94 -19.00
CA CYS A 42 5.56 -13.17 -17.64
C CYS A 42 6.66 -12.96 -16.61
N ILE A 43 6.29 -12.86 -15.33
CA ILE A 43 7.26 -12.71 -14.25
C ILE A 43 8.16 -13.94 -14.06
N GLY A 44 7.71 -15.12 -14.48
CA GLY A 44 8.49 -16.35 -14.48
C GLY A 44 9.74 -16.27 -15.38
N ASP A 45 9.70 -15.49 -16.47
CA ASP A 45 10.86 -15.29 -17.34
C ASP A 45 12.03 -14.64 -16.59
N TRP A 46 11.73 -13.73 -15.64
CA TRP A 46 12.77 -13.11 -14.80
C TRP A 46 13.41 -14.12 -13.84
N LEU A 47 12.61 -14.98 -13.20
CA LEU A 47 13.14 -16.03 -12.33
C LEU A 47 14.05 -16.99 -13.09
N GLU A 48 13.62 -17.45 -14.27
CA GLU A 48 14.41 -18.28 -15.17
C GLU A 48 15.71 -17.60 -15.62
N GLN A 49 15.64 -16.31 -15.93
CA GLN A 49 16.80 -15.52 -16.31
C GLN A 49 17.84 -15.46 -15.20
N TRP A 50 17.41 -15.06 -13.98
CA TRP A 50 18.35 -14.88 -12.88
C TRP A 50 18.88 -16.17 -12.30
N ALA A 51 18.08 -17.24 -12.31
CA ALA A 51 18.57 -18.58 -11.94
C ALA A 51 19.70 -19.07 -12.87
N ARG A 52 19.73 -18.60 -14.13
CA ARG A 52 20.83 -18.91 -15.07
C ARG A 52 22.00 -17.94 -14.94
N GLN A 53 21.71 -16.62 -14.81
CA GLN A 53 22.76 -15.59 -14.86
C GLN A 53 23.44 -15.37 -13.51
N ARG A 54 22.70 -15.56 -12.40
CA ARG A 54 23.13 -15.30 -11.01
C ARG A 54 22.63 -16.40 -10.06
N PRO A 55 22.97 -17.68 -10.30
CA PRO A 55 22.40 -18.82 -9.60
C PRO A 55 22.56 -18.75 -8.08
N ASP A 56 23.69 -18.24 -7.61
CA ASP A 56 24.08 -18.19 -6.20
C ASP A 56 23.70 -16.85 -5.51
N ALA A 57 23.18 -15.87 -6.25
CA ALA A 57 22.72 -14.61 -5.65
C ALA A 57 21.49 -14.87 -4.77
N ILE A 58 21.45 -14.22 -3.61
CA ILE A 58 20.30 -14.29 -2.71
C ILE A 58 19.12 -13.60 -3.38
N PHE A 59 18.02 -14.32 -3.50
CA PHE A 59 16.74 -13.77 -3.93
C PHE A 59 15.88 -13.38 -2.72
N LEU A 60 15.66 -14.32 -1.80
CA LEU A 60 14.81 -14.12 -0.62
C LEU A 60 15.60 -14.42 0.65
N ALA A 61 15.32 -13.65 1.69
CA ALA A 61 15.83 -13.90 3.02
C ALA A 61 14.73 -13.63 4.06
N GLU A 62 14.61 -14.48 5.08
CA GLU A 62 13.75 -14.28 6.24
C GLU A 62 14.43 -14.77 7.51
N ARG A 63 13.95 -14.34 8.68
CA ARG A 63 14.40 -14.85 9.96
C ARG A 63 13.25 -14.96 10.96
N SER A 64 13.34 -15.92 11.87
CA SER A 64 12.29 -16.19 12.86
C SER A 64 12.17 -15.10 13.94
N ASP A 65 13.31 -14.49 14.28
CA ASP A 65 13.40 -13.40 15.25
C ASP A 65 14.65 -12.55 14.97
N THR A 66 14.84 -11.48 15.73
CA THR A 66 15.91 -10.50 15.51
C THR A 66 17.32 -11.01 15.82
N GLU A 67 17.46 -12.06 16.61
CA GLU A 67 18.73 -12.67 16.98
C GLU A 67 19.11 -13.86 16.07
N ALA A 68 18.11 -14.44 15.39
CA ALA A 68 18.33 -15.55 14.48
C ALA A 68 19.10 -15.14 13.21
N PRO A 69 19.90 -16.04 12.65
CA PRO A 69 20.51 -15.82 11.34
C PRO A 69 19.43 -15.73 10.25
N TRP A 70 19.73 -15.00 9.18
CA TRP A 70 18.88 -14.99 8.00
C TRP A 70 18.91 -16.34 7.29
N THR A 71 17.73 -16.95 7.15
CA THR A 71 17.51 -18.07 6.22
C THR A 71 17.42 -17.49 4.81
N THR A 72 18.26 -17.95 3.91
CA THR A 72 18.35 -17.42 2.56
C THR A 72 18.00 -18.44 1.50
N VAL A 73 17.45 -17.98 0.39
CA VAL A 73 17.15 -18.76 -0.81
C VAL A 73 17.76 -18.06 -2.01
N THR A 74 18.65 -18.75 -2.73
CA THR A 74 19.24 -18.21 -3.96
C THR A 74 18.29 -18.34 -5.15
N TYR A 75 18.57 -17.62 -6.26
CA TYR A 75 17.74 -17.72 -7.47
C TYR A 75 17.66 -19.15 -8.01
N ALA A 76 18.76 -19.90 -8.02
CA ALA A 76 18.75 -21.31 -8.45
C ALA A 76 17.94 -22.21 -7.50
N GLN A 77 18.03 -21.96 -6.19
CA GLN A 77 17.23 -22.70 -5.21
C GLN A 77 15.74 -22.38 -5.34
N ALA A 78 15.41 -21.11 -5.54
CA ALA A 78 14.04 -20.65 -5.75
C ALA A 78 13.42 -21.31 -6.99
N LEU A 79 14.11 -21.28 -8.13
CA LEU A 79 13.60 -21.89 -9.36
C LEU A 79 13.34 -23.38 -9.21
N ARG A 80 14.27 -24.14 -8.59
CA ARG A 80 14.07 -25.58 -8.33
C ARG A 80 12.81 -25.85 -7.50
N ARG A 81 12.64 -25.10 -6.38
CA ARG A 81 11.47 -25.27 -5.49
C ARG A 81 10.18 -24.83 -6.17
N VAL A 82 10.22 -23.76 -6.97
CA VAL A 82 9.09 -23.27 -7.77
C VAL A 82 8.63 -24.34 -8.77
N ARG A 83 9.54 -24.97 -9.52
CA ARG A 83 9.20 -26.01 -10.49
C ARG A 83 8.69 -27.30 -9.81
N ALA A 84 9.26 -27.66 -8.65
CA ALA A 84 8.76 -28.76 -7.85
C ALA A 84 7.33 -28.52 -7.35
N ALA A 85 7.07 -27.35 -6.77
CA ALA A 85 5.73 -26.97 -6.32
C ALA A 85 4.74 -26.82 -7.50
N ALA A 86 5.20 -26.31 -8.65
CA ALA A 86 4.41 -26.25 -9.88
C ALA A 86 3.97 -27.65 -10.38
N SER A 87 4.85 -28.65 -10.25
CA SER A 87 4.49 -30.04 -10.57
C SER A 87 3.35 -30.56 -9.69
N TRP A 88 3.40 -30.25 -8.40
CA TRP A 88 2.33 -30.58 -7.47
C TRP A 88 1.03 -29.83 -7.83
N ILE A 89 1.10 -28.52 -8.11
CA ILE A 89 -0.05 -27.70 -8.49
C ILE A 89 -0.78 -28.27 -9.71
N LEU A 90 -0.02 -28.66 -10.75
CA LEU A 90 -0.58 -29.30 -11.95
C LEU A 90 -1.23 -30.65 -11.63
N ALA A 91 -0.59 -31.46 -10.79
CA ALA A 91 -1.12 -32.77 -10.39
C ALA A 91 -2.42 -32.67 -9.57
N GLN A 92 -2.64 -31.56 -8.85
CA GLN A 92 -3.88 -31.31 -8.12
C GLN A 92 -4.99 -30.70 -9.02
N GLY A 93 -4.70 -30.37 -10.26
CA GLY A 93 -5.67 -29.79 -11.18
C GLY A 93 -6.08 -28.34 -10.84
N LEU A 94 -5.22 -27.57 -10.15
CA LEU A 94 -5.48 -26.15 -9.93
C LEU A 94 -5.56 -25.40 -11.27
N SER A 95 -6.39 -24.37 -11.32
CA SER A 95 -6.66 -23.60 -12.55
C SER A 95 -7.02 -22.14 -12.21
N ALA A 96 -7.41 -21.36 -13.21
CA ALA A 96 -7.92 -20.01 -12.97
C ALA A 96 -9.24 -20.02 -12.19
N GLU A 97 -10.07 -21.05 -12.38
CA GLU A 97 -11.34 -21.26 -11.67
C GLU A 97 -11.13 -21.80 -10.26
N HIS A 98 -10.02 -22.52 -10.05
CA HIS A 98 -9.64 -23.10 -8.75
C HIS A 98 -8.22 -22.64 -8.38
N PRO A 99 -8.03 -21.36 -8.02
CA PRO A 99 -6.73 -20.77 -7.76
C PRO A 99 -6.13 -21.22 -6.42
N LEU A 100 -4.88 -20.82 -6.19
CA LEU A 100 -4.21 -20.93 -4.90
C LEU A 100 -4.58 -19.74 -4.00
N ALA A 101 -5.22 -19.95 -2.86
CA ALA A 101 -5.42 -18.93 -1.84
C ALA A 101 -4.31 -18.98 -0.77
N ILE A 102 -3.83 -17.82 -0.34
CA ILE A 102 -2.77 -17.67 0.68
C ILE A 102 -3.31 -16.76 1.78
N LEU A 103 -3.42 -17.27 3.02
CA LEU A 103 -4.01 -16.53 4.15
C LEU A 103 -2.95 -15.95 5.10
N SER A 104 -1.67 -16.22 4.86
CA SER A 104 -0.55 -15.87 5.74
C SER A 104 0.16 -14.59 5.35
N ASP A 105 0.94 -14.05 6.29
CA ASP A 105 1.88 -12.97 6.06
C ASP A 105 2.97 -13.37 5.03
N ASN A 106 3.82 -12.41 4.68
CA ASN A 106 4.96 -12.63 3.79
C ASN A 106 5.91 -13.68 4.38
N SER A 107 6.38 -14.60 3.54
CA SER A 107 7.40 -15.60 3.89
C SER A 107 8.04 -16.15 2.62
N ILE A 108 9.17 -16.84 2.76
CA ILE A 108 9.79 -17.58 1.65
C ILE A 108 8.80 -18.58 1.04
N ASP A 109 8.07 -19.33 1.87
CA ASP A 109 7.10 -20.32 1.41
C ASP A 109 5.95 -19.69 0.64
N HIS A 110 5.39 -18.56 1.14
CA HIS A 110 4.39 -17.77 0.43
C HIS A 110 4.89 -17.36 -0.96
N ALA A 111 6.11 -16.79 -1.04
CA ALA A 111 6.70 -16.36 -2.30
C ALA A 111 6.84 -17.52 -3.30
N LEU A 112 7.41 -18.64 -2.84
CA LEU A 112 7.66 -19.79 -3.70
C LEU A 112 6.38 -20.44 -4.20
N LEU A 113 5.34 -20.57 -3.35
CA LEU A 113 4.03 -21.07 -3.75
C LEU A 113 3.34 -20.14 -4.77
N ALA A 114 3.33 -18.84 -4.51
CA ALA A 114 2.74 -17.87 -5.43
C ALA A 114 3.45 -17.89 -6.79
N LEU A 115 4.79 -17.92 -6.80
CA LEU A 115 5.58 -18.03 -8.03
C LEU A 115 5.34 -19.35 -8.74
N ALA A 116 5.22 -20.47 -8.01
CA ALA A 116 4.95 -21.79 -8.60
C ALA A 116 3.59 -21.81 -9.31
N ALA A 117 2.55 -21.28 -8.70
CA ALA A 117 1.24 -21.17 -9.31
C ALA A 117 1.29 -20.32 -10.58
N GLN A 118 1.84 -19.12 -10.50
CA GLN A 118 1.96 -18.19 -11.63
C GLN A 118 2.85 -18.72 -12.76
N HIS A 119 3.85 -19.55 -12.42
CA HIS A 119 4.75 -20.18 -13.37
C HIS A 119 4.01 -21.15 -14.33
N VAL A 120 2.97 -21.80 -13.86
CA VAL A 120 2.17 -22.74 -14.66
C VAL A 120 0.78 -22.19 -15.04
N GLY A 121 0.59 -20.86 -14.96
CA GLY A 121 -0.64 -20.20 -15.40
C GLY A 121 -1.81 -20.32 -14.42
N VAL A 122 -1.56 -20.70 -13.17
CA VAL A 122 -2.56 -20.72 -12.10
C VAL A 122 -2.48 -19.44 -11.29
N PRO A 123 -3.57 -18.70 -11.10
CA PRO A 123 -3.56 -17.49 -10.28
C PRO A 123 -3.31 -17.80 -8.79
N SER A 124 -2.56 -16.92 -8.12
CA SER A 124 -2.50 -16.88 -6.66
C SER A 124 -3.39 -15.76 -6.11
N ALA A 125 -3.95 -15.94 -4.92
CA ALA A 125 -4.75 -14.94 -4.22
C ALA A 125 -4.25 -14.79 -2.79
N ALA A 126 -3.39 -13.79 -2.54
CA ALA A 126 -2.98 -13.46 -1.19
C ALA A 126 -4.08 -12.64 -0.51
N ILE A 127 -4.67 -13.21 0.54
CA ILE A 127 -5.71 -12.59 1.35
C ILE A 127 -5.07 -12.08 2.64
N SER A 128 -5.37 -10.83 2.99
CA SER A 128 -4.81 -10.21 4.19
C SER A 128 -5.06 -11.06 5.44
N PRO A 129 -4.00 -11.36 6.23
CA PRO A 129 -4.14 -12.11 7.48
C PRO A 129 -5.08 -11.48 8.49
N ALA A 130 -5.35 -10.17 8.39
CA ALA A 130 -6.30 -9.49 9.24
C ALA A 130 -7.71 -10.11 9.19
N TYR A 131 -8.14 -10.60 8.02
CA TYR A 131 -9.44 -11.26 7.86
C TYR A 131 -9.50 -12.67 8.47
N SER A 132 -8.34 -13.27 8.77
CA SER A 132 -8.23 -14.57 9.42
C SER A 132 -7.92 -14.46 10.92
N LEU A 133 -7.10 -13.46 11.32
CA LEU A 133 -6.53 -13.38 12.67
C LEU A 133 -7.20 -12.33 13.55
N MET A 134 -7.82 -11.29 12.96
CA MET A 134 -8.41 -10.17 13.68
C MET A 134 -9.94 -10.12 13.55
N SER A 135 -10.50 -10.73 12.52
CA SER A 135 -11.95 -10.83 12.30
C SER A 135 -12.58 -11.77 13.34
N LYS A 136 -13.82 -11.45 13.75
CA LYS A 136 -14.60 -12.28 14.66
C LYS A 136 -15.71 -13.06 13.95
N ASP A 137 -16.29 -12.49 12.89
CA ASP A 137 -17.37 -13.09 12.11
C ASP A 137 -16.87 -13.82 10.84
N PHE A 138 -15.67 -13.51 10.38
CA PHE A 138 -15.05 -14.03 9.16
C PHE A 138 -15.85 -13.79 7.88
N ASP A 139 -16.86 -12.91 7.86
CA ASP A 139 -17.78 -12.80 6.74
C ASP A 139 -17.08 -12.32 5.45
N LYS A 140 -16.11 -11.40 5.57
CA LYS A 140 -15.28 -11.00 4.43
C LYS A 140 -14.43 -12.14 3.89
N LEU A 141 -13.80 -12.92 4.79
CA LEU A 141 -13.01 -14.09 4.40
C LEU A 141 -13.89 -15.13 3.70
N LYS A 142 -15.06 -15.45 4.28
CA LYS A 142 -16.04 -16.37 3.68
C LYS A 142 -16.44 -15.91 2.28
N SER A 143 -16.73 -14.61 2.10
CA SER A 143 -17.10 -14.04 0.80
C SER A 143 -15.98 -14.17 -0.23
N MET A 144 -14.71 -13.94 0.18
CA MET A 144 -13.55 -14.09 -0.70
C MET A 144 -13.33 -15.55 -1.12
N ILE A 145 -13.43 -16.49 -0.18
CA ILE A 145 -13.27 -17.93 -0.45
C ILE A 145 -14.40 -18.44 -1.35
N ALA A 146 -15.64 -18.03 -1.11
CA ALA A 146 -16.78 -18.39 -1.96
C ALA A 146 -16.64 -17.83 -3.39
N LEU A 147 -16.07 -16.61 -3.56
CA LEU A 147 -15.82 -16.02 -4.86
C LEU A 147 -14.69 -16.73 -5.62
N LEU A 148 -13.61 -17.10 -4.92
CA LEU A 148 -12.43 -17.72 -5.50
C LEU A 148 -12.64 -19.20 -5.84
N GLU A 149 -13.38 -19.94 -5.01
CA GLU A 149 -13.49 -21.41 -5.09
C GLU A 149 -12.10 -22.07 -5.16
N PRO A 150 -11.18 -21.82 -4.19
CA PRO A 150 -9.79 -22.21 -4.33
C PRO A 150 -9.59 -23.74 -4.38
N GLY A 151 -8.62 -24.20 -5.18
CA GLY A 151 -8.20 -25.59 -5.22
C GLY A 151 -7.21 -25.94 -4.10
N ALA A 152 -6.47 -24.94 -3.60
CA ALA A 152 -5.58 -25.11 -2.44
C ALA A 152 -5.59 -23.82 -1.58
N ILE A 153 -5.38 -24.00 -0.27
CA ILE A 153 -5.27 -22.92 0.71
C ILE A 153 -3.98 -23.10 1.50
N TYR A 154 -3.15 -22.05 1.55
CA TYR A 154 -1.91 -22.05 2.33
C TYR A 154 -2.05 -21.19 3.58
N VAL A 155 -1.54 -21.72 4.71
CA VAL A 155 -1.31 -21.02 5.98
C VAL A 155 0.12 -21.30 6.47
N SER A 156 0.77 -20.33 7.13
CA SER A 156 2.12 -20.53 7.70
C SER A 156 2.14 -21.58 8.82
N ALA A 157 1.05 -21.66 9.59
CA ALA A 157 0.79 -22.64 10.64
C ALA A 157 -0.71 -22.80 10.82
N THR A 158 -1.22 -24.01 11.10
CA THR A 158 -2.67 -24.24 11.21
C THR A 158 -3.25 -23.67 12.50
N LYS A 159 -2.53 -23.74 13.60
CA LYS A 159 -3.01 -23.35 14.92
C LYS A 159 -3.47 -21.90 15.03
N PRO A 160 -2.72 -20.86 14.60
CA PRO A 160 -3.20 -19.48 14.64
C PRO A 160 -4.43 -19.23 13.76
N PHE A 161 -4.56 -19.97 12.66
CA PHE A 161 -5.66 -19.83 11.68
C PHE A 161 -6.84 -20.77 11.94
N ALA A 162 -6.83 -21.59 13.00
CA ALA A 162 -7.81 -22.67 13.23
C ALA A 162 -9.27 -22.17 13.19
N ALA A 163 -9.58 -21.03 13.81
CA ALA A 163 -10.93 -20.47 13.81
C ALA A 163 -11.38 -20.03 12.40
N ALA A 164 -10.50 -19.37 11.65
CA ALA A 164 -10.75 -18.95 10.28
C ALA A 164 -10.92 -20.16 9.35
N LEU A 165 -10.03 -21.16 9.45
CA LEU A 165 -10.11 -22.40 8.68
C LEU A 165 -11.40 -23.16 8.95
N ALA A 166 -11.83 -23.27 10.22
CA ALA A 166 -13.12 -23.87 10.58
C ALA A 166 -14.31 -23.10 9.99
N ALA A 167 -14.26 -21.76 10.00
CA ALA A 167 -15.33 -20.90 9.47
C ALA A 167 -15.49 -21.03 7.95
N ILE A 168 -14.41 -21.26 7.19
CA ILE A 168 -14.47 -21.38 5.72
C ILE A 168 -14.59 -22.83 5.24
N ARG A 169 -14.34 -23.83 6.09
CA ARG A 169 -14.32 -25.27 5.69
C ARG A 169 -15.58 -25.72 4.93
N PRO A 170 -16.79 -25.25 5.26
CA PRO A 170 -18.01 -25.65 4.52
C PRO A 170 -18.10 -25.09 3.09
N LEU A 171 -17.25 -24.11 2.73
CA LEU A 171 -17.37 -23.34 1.49
C LEU A 171 -16.45 -23.84 0.37
N HIS A 172 -15.56 -24.82 0.64
CA HIS A 172 -14.58 -25.26 -0.35
C HIS A 172 -14.18 -26.74 -0.15
N GLN A 173 -13.57 -27.32 -1.20
CA GLN A 173 -12.92 -28.64 -1.16
C GLN A 173 -11.39 -28.53 -1.29
N ALA A 174 -10.84 -27.32 -1.08
CA ALA A 174 -9.42 -27.03 -1.26
C ALA A 174 -8.53 -27.90 -0.38
N GLN A 175 -7.38 -28.33 -0.93
CA GLN A 175 -6.30 -28.95 -0.16
C GLN A 175 -5.67 -27.91 0.77
N LEU A 176 -5.57 -28.23 2.06
CA LEU A 176 -4.87 -27.39 3.03
C LEU A 176 -3.36 -27.63 2.97
N ILE A 177 -2.58 -26.55 2.93
CA ILE A 177 -1.10 -26.57 2.96
C ILE A 177 -0.64 -25.79 4.20
N SER A 178 0.30 -26.35 4.97
CA SER A 178 0.92 -25.72 6.14
C SER A 178 2.41 -25.50 5.94
N GLY A 179 2.91 -24.30 6.29
CA GLY A 179 4.33 -23.98 6.21
C GLY A 179 5.17 -24.80 7.18
N ASN A 180 4.71 -24.96 8.42
CA ASN A 180 5.43 -25.66 9.48
C ASN A 180 5.14 -27.18 9.59
N GLY A 181 4.15 -27.70 8.84
CA GLY A 181 3.81 -29.12 8.84
C GLY A 181 3.31 -29.66 10.18
N ASP A 182 2.69 -28.80 11.00
CA ASP A 182 2.26 -29.10 12.38
C ASP A 182 0.92 -29.83 12.49
N ASP A 183 0.26 -30.07 11.38
CA ASP A 183 -1.08 -30.68 11.32
C ASP A 183 -1.12 -31.85 10.35
N SER A 184 -1.62 -33.01 10.80
CA SER A 184 -1.76 -34.21 9.97
C SER A 184 -2.76 -34.06 8.82
N ASP A 185 -3.70 -33.11 8.93
CA ASP A 185 -4.73 -32.85 7.92
C ASP A 185 -4.27 -31.83 6.86
N ALA A 186 -3.07 -31.25 7.02
CA ALA A 186 -2.46 -30.30 6.10
C ALA A 186 -1.20 -30.88 5.46
N LEU A 187 -1.01 -30.64 4.16
CA LEU A 187 0.25 -30.96 3.51
C LEU A 187 1.35 -29.99 3.92
N ALA A 188 2.48 -30.50 4.34
CA ALA A 188 3.62 -29.64 4.65
C ALA A 188 4.22 -29.05 3.36
N PHE A 189 4.47 -27.73 3.32
CA PHE A 189 5.03 -27.08 2.14
C PHE A 189 6.38 -27.68 1.71
N HIS A 190 7.24 -28.06 2.65
CA HIS A 190 8.53 -28.66 2.32
C HIS A 190 8.39 -29.96 1.50
N SER A 191 7.31 -30.75 1.70
CA SER A 191 7.02 -31.93 0.89
C SER A 191 6.60 -31.56 -0.53
N ILE A 192 5.82 -30.49 -0.68
CA ILE A 192 5.42 -29.94 -1.98
C ILE A 192 6.65 -29.42 -2.73
N ALA A 193 7.53 -28.69 -2.06
CA ALA A 193 8.77 -28.14 -2.62
C ALA A 193 9.84 -29.21 -2.94
N ALA A 194 9.63 -30.45 -2.51
CA ALA A 194 10.45 -31.61 -2.83
C ALA A 194 9.82 -32.55 -3.89
N THR A 195 8.66 -32.20 -4.45
CA THR A 195 8.01 -32.98 -5.53
C THR A 195 8.94 -33.07 -6.73
N PRO A 196 9.12 -34.26 -7.33
CA PRO A 196 9.91 -34.39 -8.57
C PRO A 196 9.34 -33.53 -9.69
N GLU A 197 10.22 -32.81 -10.41
CA GLU A 197 9.81 -31.96 -11.52
C GLU A 197 9.18 -32.78 -12.64
N SER A 198 7.96 -32.44 -13.03
CA SER A 198 7.24 -33.04 -14.16
C SER A 198 7.59 -32.33 -15.48
N SER A 199 7.66 -33.10 -16.57
CA SER A 199 7.80 -32.51 -17.93
C SER A 199 6.66 -31.59 -18.33
N ASP A 200 5.52 -31.66 -17.63
CA ASP A 200 4.35 -30.82 -17.90
C ASP A 200 4.54 -29.38 -17.40
N VAL A 201 5.44 -29.14 -16.43
CA VAL A 201 5.80 -27.80 -15.96
C VAL A 201 6.34 -26.94 -17.11
N ALA A 202 7.28 -27.49 -17.89
CA ALA A 202 7.85 -26.76 -19.02
C ALA A 202 6.80 -26.44 -20.09
N LYS A 203 5.86 -27.35 -20.36
CA LYS A 203 4.75 -27.13 -21.31
C LYS A 203 3.78 -26.06 -20.80
N ALA A 204 3.38 -26.14 -19.52
CA ALA A 204 2.49 -25.17 -18.89
C ALA A 204 3.14 -23.79 -18.84
N PHE A 205 4.43 -23.69 -18.47
CA PHE A 205 5.18 -22.44 -18.49
C PHE A 205 5.24 -21.81 -19.89
N ALA A 206 5.49 -22.62 -20.93
CA ALA A 206 5.51 -22.12 -22.31
C ALA A 206 4.13 -21.60 -22.78
N ALA A 207 3.04 -22.10 -22.22
CA ALA A 207 1.68 -21.67 -22.52
C ALA A 207 1.26 -20.39 -21.81
N VAL A 208 1.98 -19.92 -20.79
CA VAL A 208 1.71 -18.65 -20.12
C VAL A 208 1.93 -17.52 -21.10
N THR A 209 0.97 -16.60 -21.19
CA THR A 209 1.02 -15.40 -22.04
C THR A 209 0.92 -14.13 -21.19
N GLN A 210 1.08 -12.98 -21.81
CA GLN A 210 0.85 -11.70 -21.11
C GLN A 210 -0.58 -11.54 -20.62
N ASP A 211 -1.57 -12.18 -21.25
CA ASP A 211 -2.98 -12.09 -20.86
C ASP A 211 -3.38 -13.16 -19.82
N THR A 212 -2.49 -14.08 -19.51
CA THR A 212 -2.71 -15.06 -18.43
C THR A 212 -2.89 -14.34 -17.09
N ILE A 213 -3.93 -14.70 -16.34
CA ILE A 213 -4.17 -14.17 -14.99
C ILE A 213 -3.06 -14.66 -14.06
N ALA A 214 -2.31 -13.74 -13.47
CA ALA A 214 -1.23 -14.04 -12.54
C ALA A 214 -1.72 -14.15 -11.10
N LYS A 215 -2.58 -13.23 -10.70
CA LYS A 215 -3.09 -13.18 -9.32
C LYS A 215 -4.42 -12.43 -9.21
N PHE A 216 -5.10 -12.68 -8.10
CA PHE A 216 -6.21 -11.85 -7.62
C PHE A 216 -5.75 -11.07 -6.39
N LEU A 217 -6.00 -9.76 -6.38
CA LEU A 217 -5.81 -8.93 -5.19
C LEU A 217 -7.17 -8.35 -4.79
N PHE A 218 -7.49 -8.46 -3.51
CA PHE A 218 -8.75 -7.95 -3.01
C PHE A 218 -8.69 -6.47 -2.64
N THR A 219 -9.75 -5.76 -3.00
CA THR A 219 -9.99 -4.38 -2.57
C THR A 219 -11.32 -4.28 -1.83
N SER A 220 -11.38 -3.42 -0.82
CA SER A 220 -12.64 -3.10 -0.15
C SER A 220 -13.48 -2.25 -1.10
N GLY A 221 -14.52 -2.85 -1.69
CA GLY A 221 -15.47 -2.11 -2.53
C GLY A 221 -16.19 -1.01 -1.74
N SER A 222 -16.69 0.00 -2.44
CA SER A 222 -17.57 1.05 -1.86
C SER A 222 -18.84 0.49 -1.20
N THR A 223 -19.23 -0.73 -1.56
CA THR A 223 -20.36 -1.48 -1.00
C THR A 223 -20.01 -2.33 0.22
N GLY A 224 -18.75 -2.34 0.66
CA GLY A 224 -18.26 -3.17 1.77
C GLY A 224 -17.90 -4.61 1.41
N THR A 225 -18.39 -5.15 0.29
CA THR A 225 -18.02 -6.50 -0.19
C THR A 225 -16.68 -6.45 -0.93
N PRO A 226 -15.72 -7.33 -0.59
CA PRO A 226 -14.44 -7.38 -1.26
C PRO A 226 -14.58 -7.75 -2.75
N LYS A 227 -13.82 -7.05 -3.60
CA LYS A 227 -13.74 -7.29 -5.05
C LYS A 227 -12.40 -7.91 -5.37
N ALA A 228 -12.37 -8.97 -6.16
CA ALA A 228 -11.14 -9.59 -6.66
C ALA A 228 -10.69 -8.90 -7.95
N VAL A 229 -9.68 -8.06 -7.87
CA VAL A 229 -9.06 -7.39 -9.01
C VAL A 229 -8.23 -8.41 -9.79
N VAL A 230 -8.52 -8.56 -11.07
CA VAL A 230 -7.74 -9.43 -11.97
C VAL A 230 -6.41 -8.75 -12.27
N ASN A 231 -5.30 -9.42 -11.94
CA ASN A 231 -3.95 -8.98 -12.32
C ASN A 231 -3.38 -9.96 -13.34
N THR A 232 -3.15 -9.49 -14.57
CA THR A 232 -2.55 -10.30 -15.64
C THR A 232 -1.03 -10.19 -15.62
N GLN A 233 -0.34 -11.10 -16.29
CA GLN A 233 1.11 -11.04 -16.47
C GLN A 233 1.52 -9.73 -17.16
N ARG A 234 0.74 -9.28 -18.16
CA ARG A 234 0.93 -7.98 -18.85
C ARG A 234 0.98 -6.81 -17.86
N MET A 235 0.02 -6.75 -16.93
CA MET A 235 -0.02 -5.68 -15.93
C MET A 235 1.26 -5.65 -15.11
N LEU A 236 1.71 -6.81 -14.63
CA LEU A 236 2.89 -6.93 -13.77
C LEU A 236 4.18 -6.58 -14.54
N THR A 237 4.33 -7.10 -15.75
CA THR A 237 5.56 -6.92 -16.52
C THR A 237 5.67 -5.53 -17.12
N SER A 238 4.57 -4.95 -17.61
CA SER A 238 4.55 -3.58 -18.15
C SER A 238 4.81 -2.52 -17.07
N SER A 239 4.23 -2.69 -15.87
CA SER A 239 4.45 -1.79 -14.74
C SER A 239 5.93 -1.77 -14.33
N GLN A 240 6.59 -2.93 -14.24
CA GLN A 240 8.01 -3.02 -13.92
C GLN A 240 8.91 -2.54 -15.08
N GLN A 241 8.48 -2.72 -16.32
CA GLN A 241 9.20 -2.16 -17.48
C GLN A 241 9.14 -0.63 -17.48
N ALA A 242 7.99 -0.04 -17.22
CA ALA A 242 7.83 1.41 -17.09
C ALA A 242 8.70 1.95 -15.93
N LYS A 243 8.72 1.25 -14.79
CA LYS A 243 9.57 1.60 -13.63
C LYS A 243 11.06 1.60 -14.01
N ALA A 244 11.55 0.63 -14.73
CA ALA A 244 12.95 0.61 -15.15
C ALA A 244 13.31 1.73 -16.13
N GLN A 245 12.33 2.21 -16.93
CA GLN A 245 12.55 3.37 -17.80
C GLN A 245 12.60 4.69 -17.03
N THR A 246 11.88 4.78 -15.89
CA THR A 246 11.89 5.97 -15.03
C THR A 246 13.02 5.94 -13.99
N TRP A 247 13.41 4.77 -13.48
CA TRP A 247 14.48 4.59 -12.50
C TRP A 247 15.72 4.03 -13.18
N THR A 248 16.47 4.90 -13.85
CA THR A 248 17.59 4.52 -14.73
C THR A 248 18.74 3.84 -14.00
N PHE A 249 18.89 4.08 -12.69
CA PHE A 249 19.92 3.39 -11.89
C PHE A 249 19.72 1.86 -11.87
N LEU A 250 18.50 1.36 -12.06
CA LEU A 250 18.22 -0.08 -12.13
C LEU A 250 18.90 -0.78 -13.32
N GLU A 251 19.20 -0.03 -14.37
CA GLU A 251 19.92 -0.56 -15.54
C GLU A 251 21.46 -0.46 -15.39
N GLN A 252 21.94 0.40 -14.49
CA GLN A 252 23.36 0.70 -14.32
C GLN A 252 24.04 -0.12 -13.22
N GLY A 253 23.31 -0.48 -12.15
CA GLY A 253 23.87 -1.12 -10.95
C GLY A 253 23.00 -2.27 -10.45
N ARG A 254 22.80 -3.29 -11.28
CA ARG A 254 21.88 -4.42 -10.98
C ARG A 254 22.28 -5.22 -9.74
N ASP A 255 23.57 -5.21 -9.38
CA ASP A 255 24.09 -6.00 -8.27
C ASP A 255 23.80 -5.42 -6.89
N ASP A 256 23.35 -4.16 -6.85
CA ASP A 256 23.19 -3.38 -5.62
C ASP A 256 21.75 -3.26 -5.11
N LEU A 257 20.76 -3.88 -5.76
CA LEU A 257 19.37 -3.76 -5.31
C LEU A 257 19.10 -4.68 -4.12
N VAL A 258 19.11 -4.10 -2.94
CA VAL A 258 18.71 -4.74 -1.68
C VAL A 258 17.49 -4.02 -1.13
N ILE A 259 16.45 -4.78 -0.83
CA ILE A 259 15.23 -4.26 -0.22
C ILE A 259 14.98 -5.01 1.09
N LEU A 260 14.72 -4.27 2.16
CA LEU A 260 14.18 -4.77 3.42
C LEU A 260 12.73 -4.27 3.50
N ASP A 261 11.75 -5.19 3.44
CA ASP A 261 10.35 -4.82 3.25
C ASP A 261 9.39 -5.65 4.10
N TRP A 262 8.47 -4.97 4.78
CA TRP A 262 7.37 -5.54 5.54
C TRP A 262 6.02 -5.44 4.80
N LEU A 263 5.94 -4.66 3.72
CA LEU A 263 4.68 -4.36 3.03
C LEU A 263 3.98 -5.65 2.59
N PRO A 264 2.69 -5.84 2.95
CA PRO A 264 2.00 -7.11 2.73
C PRO A 264 1.86 -7.45 1.24
N TRP A 265 2.06 -8.71 0.89
CA TRP A 265 1.84 -9.18 -0.48
C TRP A 265 0.38 -9.46 -0.82
N SER A 266 -0.52 -9.31 0.12
CA SER A 266 -1.96 -9.14 -0.13
C SER A 266 -2.30 -7.78 -0.74
N HIS A 267 -1.30 -6.87 -0.86
CA HIS A 267 -1.44 -5.53 -1.43
C HIS A 267 -0.50 -5.30 -2.59
N THR A 268 -1.01 -4.55 -3.57
CA THR A 268 -0.30 -4.23 -4.80
C THR A 268 1.05 -3.53 -4.55
N PHE A 269 1.22 -2.75 -3.47
CA PHE A 269 2.48 -2.09 -3.17
C PHE A 269 3.58 -3.09 -2.80
N GLY A 270 3.32 -4.00 -1.86
CA GLY A 270 4.28 -5.07 -1.51
C GLY A 270 4.45 -6.07 -2.64
N ALA A 271 3.32 -6.60 -3.18
CA ALA A 271 3.33 -7.71 -4.14
C ALA A 271 3.71 -7.32 -5.57
N ASN A 272 3.06 -6.28 -6.13
CA ASN A 272 3.25 -5.94 -7.54
C ASN A 272 4.42 -4.97 -7.73
N HIS A 273 4.63 -4.05 -6.78
CA HIS A 273 5.72 -3.09 -6.86
C HIS A 273 7.02 -3.67 -6.29
N ASN A 274 7.12 -3.86 -4.97
CA ASN A 274 8.40 -4.17 -4.32
C ASN A 274 8.92 -5.56 -4.64
N PHE A 275 8.08 -6.59 -4.51
CA PHE A 275 8.47 -7.96 -4.82
C PHE A 275 8.91 -8.11 -6.30
N ASN A 276 8.10 -7.61 -7.23
CA ASN A 276 8.41 -7.72 -8.65
C ASN A 276 9.59 -6.80 -9.06
N LEU A 277 9.83 -5.69 -8.34
CA LEU A 277 11.01 -4.86 -8.55
C LEU A 277 12.30 -5.65 -8.27
N VAL A 278 12.32 -6.39 -7.16
CA VAL A 278 13.46 -7.27 -6.83
C VAL A 278 13.59 -8.38 -7.87
N LEU A 279 12.51 -9.08 -8.18
CA LEU A 279 12.51 -10.20 -9.11
C LEU A 279 12.95 -9.78 -10.53
N ARG A 280 12.44 -8.63 -11.04
CA ARG A 280 12.84 -8.13 -12.37
C ARG A 280 14.32 -7.79 -12.45
N ASN A 281 14.89 -7.23 -11.39
CA ASN A 281 16.22 -6.66 -11.42
C ASN A 281 17.33 -7.56 -10.82
N GLY A 282 16.99 -8.80 -10.42
CA GLY A 282 17.96 -9.76 -9.86
C GLY A 282 18.50 -9.33 -8.49
N GLY A 283 17.71 -8.57 -7.75
CA GLY A 283 18.04 -8.08 -6.42
C GLY A 283 17.78 -9.07 -5.30
N SER A 284 17.94 -8.62 -4.06
CA SER A 284 17.69 -9.40 -2.84
C SER A 284 16.57 -8.77 -2.02
N LEU A 285 15.58 -9.56 -1.64
CA LEU A 285 14.48 -9.16 -0.77
C LEU A 285 14.63 -9.80 0.60
N TYR A 286 14.87 -8.98 1.60
CA TYR A 286 14.84 -9.36 3.01
C TYR A 286 13.44 -9.10 3.55
N ILE A 287 12.75 -10.16 3.94
CA ILE A 287 11.38 -10.10 4.47
C ILE A 287 11.45 -9.59 5.90
N ASP A 288 10.93 -8.39 6.13
CA ASP A 288 10.89 -7.77 7.46
C ASP A 288 9.66 -8.27 8.23
N GLY A 289 9.88 -9.03 9.30
CA GLY A 289 8.82 -9.47 10.21
C GLY A 289 8.25 -8.36 11.10
N GLY A 290 8.84 -7.14 11.04
CA GLY A 290 8.31 -5.96 11.71
C GLY A 290 7.26 -5.24 10.88
N LYS A 291 6.60 -4.23 11.48
CA LYS A 291 5.69 -3.31 10.79
C LYS A 291 5.45 -2.06 11.65
N PRO A 292 4.98 -0.93 11.07
CA PRO A 292 4.83 0.35 11.79
C PRO A 292 3.64 0.34 12.74
N ALA A 293 3.72 -0.53 13.74
CA ALA A 293 2.75 -0.65 14.83
C ALA A 293 3.47 -0.76 16.18
N PRO A 294 2.83 -0.37 17.29
CA PRO A 294 3.41 -0.48 18.63
C PRO A 294 3.88 -1.91 18.91
N GLY A 295 5.10 -2.04 19.46
CA GLY A 295 5.73 -3.32 19.79
C GLY A 295 6.33 -4.07 18.59
N LEU A 296 5.88 -3.82 17.36
CA LEU A 296 6.35 -4.54 16.17
C LEU A 296 7.46 -3.80 15.40
N PHE A 297 7.51 -2.48 15.48
CA PHE A 297 8.50 -1.69 14.75
C PHE A 297 9.94 -1.88 15.26
N ALA A 298 10.11 -2.33 16.49
CA ALA A 298 11.42 -2.69 17.06
C ALA A 298 12.12 -3.76 16.21
N THR A 299 11.38 -4.73 15.67
CA THR A 299 11.88 -5.75 14.75
C THR A 299 12.43 -5.10 13.47
N SER A 300 11.68 -4.17 12.86
CA SER A 300 12.16 -3.43 11.67
C SER A 300 13.45 -2.64 11.95
N LEU A 301 13.55 -1.99 13.12
CA LEU A 301 14.77 -1.27 13.49
C LEU A 301 15.98 -2.22 13.70
N ALA A 302 15.77 -3.38 14.32
CA ALA A 302 16.80 -4.40 14.46
C ALA A 302 17.21 -4.97 13.09
N ASN A 303 16.25 -5.16 12.17
CA ASN A 303 16.53 -5.59 10.81
C ASN A 303 17.32 -4.54 10.04
N LEU A 304 17.01 -3.26 10.16
CA LEU A 304 17.77 -2.15 9.55
C LEU A 304 19.21 -2.02 10.09
N LYS A 305 19.50 -2.54 11.29
CA LYS A 305 20.86 -2.64 11.79
C LYS A 305 21.69 -3.76 11.13
N SER A 306 21.04 -4.78 10.59
CA SER A 306 21.71 -5.91 9.93
C SER A 306 21.69 -5.84 8.41
N VAL A 307 20.66 -5.20 7.82
CA VAL A 307 20.46 -5.07 6.38
C VAL A 307 20.32 -3.60 6.00
N MET A 308 21.18 -3.12 5.13
CA MET A 308 21.14 -1.75 4.61
C MET A 308 20.45 -1.77 3.24
N PRO A 309 19.21 -1.27 3.12
CA PRO A 309 18.52 -1.28 1.84
C PRO A 309 19.08 -0.21 0.89
N THR A 310 19.11 -0.52 -0.40
CA THR A 310 19.48 0.43 -1.46
C THR A 310 18.38 1.47 -1.67
N VAL A 311 17.11 1.03 -1.59
CA VAL A 311 15.91 1.88 -1.62
C VAL A 311 15.04 1.52 -0.43
N TYR A 312 14.59 2.53 0.30
CA TYR A 312 13.74 2.31 1.46
C TYR A 312 12.28 2.63 1.15
N PHE A 313 11.41 1.64 1.27
CA PHE A 313 9.97 1.75 1.02
C PHE A 313 9.21 1.79 2.33
N ASN A 314 8.29 2.74 2.47
CA ASN A 314 7.38 2.73 3.61
C ASN A 314 6.10 3.56 3.34
N VAL A 315 5.18 3.47 4.29
CA VAL A 315 4.02 4.35 4.41
C VAL A 315 4.33 5.50 5.40
N PRO A 316 3.57 6.61 5.41
CA PRO A 316 3.86 7.76 6.27
C PRO A 316 4.03 7.42 7.75
N ARG A 317 3.25 6.48 8.29
CA ARG A 317 3.39 6.03 9.68
C ARG A 317 4.74 5.37 9.95
N GLY A 318 5.26 4.59 8.99
CA GLY A 318 6.58 3.98 9.11
C GLY A 318 7.70 5.02 9.11
N PHE A 319 7.58 6.08 8.31
CA PHE A 319 8.52 7.20 8.34
C PHE A 319 8.49 7.96 9.65
N ASP A 320 7.31 8.21 10.23
CA ASP A 320 7.17 8.86 11.55
C ASP A 320 7.94 8.09 12.63
N MET A 321 7.74 6.77 12.70
CA MET A 321 8.42 5.91 13.68
C MET A 321 9.93 5.79 13.40
N LEU A 322 10.33 5.72 12.13
CA LEU A 322 11.74 5.67 11.73
C LEU A 322 12.47 6.96 12.12
N ILE A 323 11.90 8.12 11.84
CA ILE A 323 12.50 9.43 12.17
C ILE A 323 12.74 9.55 13.68
N ALA A 324 11.77 9.12 14.50
CA ALA A 324 11.93 9.10 15.94
C ALA A 324 13.13 8.22 16.38
N ALA A 325 13.27 7.03 15.79
CA ALA A 325 14.38 6.12 16.07
C ALA A 325 15.73 6.67 15.59
N LEU A 326 15.79 7.23 14.37
CA LEU A 326 17.03 7.83 13.82
C LEU A 326 17.53 9.03 14.61
N ARG A 327 16.65 9.76 15.32
CA ARG A 327 17.04 10.84 16.23
C ARG A 327 17.71 10.30 17.49
N GLY A 328 17.25 9.16 17.99
CA GLY A 328 17.72 8.56 19.24
C GLY A 328 18.91 7.61 19.11
N ASP A 329 19.17 7.08 17.90
CA ASP A 329 20.21 6.07 17.64
C ASP A 329 21.11 6.52 16.49
N GLU A 330 22.32 7.00 16.87
CA GLU A 330 23.30 7.51 15.90
C GLU A 330 23.89 6.41 15.02
N GLU A 331 24.09 5.20 15.56
CA GLU A 331 24.61 4.08 14.77
C GLU A 331 23.59 3.66 13.71
N LEU A 332 22.33 3.46 14.08
CA LEU A 332 21.25 3.17 13.13
C LEU A 332 21.15 4.26 12.07
N ARG A 333 21.23 5.53 12.47
CA ARG A 333 21.16 6.67 11.53
C ARG A 333 22.31 6.65 10.51
N ARG A 334 23.54 6.45 10.95
CA ARG A 334 24.71 6.35 10.04
C ARG A 334 24.57 5.17 9.10
N ARG A 335 24.17 4.00 9.60
CA ARG A 335 23.99 2.80 8.78
C ARG A 335 22.86 3.00 7.77
N PHE A 336 21.71 3.53 8.19
CA PHE A 336 20.57 3.77 7.31
C PHE A 336 20.94 4.67 6.12
N PHE A 337 21.63 5.80 6.37
CA PHE A 337 21.99 6.73 5.30
C PHE A 337 23.23 6.34 4.50
N SER A 338 23.96 5.27 4.86
CA SER A 338 25.19 4.87 4.15
C SER A 338 24.92 4.33 2.74
N GLU A 339 23.90 3.51 2.56
CA GLU A 339 23.60 2.79 1.32
C GLU A 339 22.31 3.24 0.64
N VAL A 340 21.38 3.86 1.38
CA VAL A 340 20.10 4.31 0.83
C VAL A 340 20.30 5.39 -0.21
N LYS A 341 19.95 5.10 -1.47
CA LYS A 341 20.00 6.06 -2.58
C LYS A 341 18.85 7.06 -2.48
N PHE A 342 17.65 6.58 -2.15
CA PHE A 342 16.45 7.40 -1.93
C PHE A 342 15.41 6.64 -1.11
N ALA A 343 14.44 7.38 -0.56
CA ALA A 343 13.26 6.82 0.10
C ALA A 343 12.02 6.97 -0.79
N PHE A 344 11.16 5.96 -0.74
CA PHE A 344 9.91 5.94 -1.48
C PHE A 344 8.73 5.80 -0.51
N TYR A 345 7.78 6.71 -0.61
CA TYR A 345 6.54 6.65 0.18
C TYR A 345 5.32 6.54 -0.72
N ALA A 346 4.34 5.75 -0.31
CA ALA A 346 3.06 5.62 -1.00
C ALA A 346 1.95 5.21 -0.02
N GLY A 347 0.73 5.06 -0.55
CA GLY A 347 -0.44 4.64 0.19
C GLY A 347 -1.19 5.78 0.86
N ALA A 348 -0.50 6.84 1.29
CA ALA A 348 -1.07 8.07 1.80
C ALA A 348 -0.11 9.25 1.57
N ALA A 349 -0.62 10.48 1.69
CA ALA A 349 0.22 11.68 1.64
C ALA A 349 1.17 11.73 2.85
N LEU A 350 2.45 12.01 2.60
CA LEU A 350 3.44 12.21 3.66
C LEU A 350 3.32 13.64 4.21
N PRO A 351 3.16 13.83 5.52
CA PRO A 351 3.21 15.17 6.12
C PRO A 351 4.53 15.89 5.84
N GLN A 352 4.48 17.20 5.54
CA GLN A 352 5.67 17.98 5.19
C GLN A 352 6.72 17.99 6.31
N ASN A 353 6.29 18.05 7.57
CA ASN A 353 7.20 18.01 8.72
C ASN A 353 8.01 16.70 8.82
N LEU A 354 7.46 15.58 8.38
CA LEU A 354 8.20 14.31 8.33
C LEU A 354 9.21 14.31 7.18
N TRP A 355 8.81 14.86 6.02
CA TRP A 355 9.72 15.09 4.90
C TRP A 355 10.92 15.93 5.33
N ASP A 356 10.67 17.11 5.89
CA ASP A 356 11.71 18.05 6.34
C ASP A 356 12.62 17.43 7.40
N ALA A 357 12.06 16.67 8.34
CA ALA A 357 12.82 16.00 9.38
C ALA A 357 13.78 14.94 8.83
N LEU A 358 13.33 14.14 7.85
CA LEU A 358 14.18 13.11 7.24
C LEU A 358 15.29 13.74 6.38
N GLU A 359 14.98 14.81 5.64
CA GLU A 359 15.95 15.59 4.88
C GLU A 359 17.03 16.19 5.81
N GLN A 360 16.64 16.82 6.91
CA GLN A 360 17.57 17.38 7.90
C GLN A 360 18.49 16.31 8.52
N LEU A 361 17.93 15.14 8.88
CA LEU A 361 18.73 14.03 9.40
C LEU A 361 19.74 13.50 8.38
N SER A 362 19.34 13.39 7.12
CA SER A 362 20.22 12.98 6.03
C SER A 362 21.37 13.97 5.84
N VAL A 363 21.05 15.26 5.73
CA VAL A 363 22.07 16.32 5.59
C VAL A 363 23.04 16.33 6.78
N ALA A 364 22.54 16.22 8.00
CA ALA A 364 23.36 16.18 9.21
C ALA A 364 24.27 14.95 9.28
N THR A 365 23.88 13.84 8.62
CA THR A 365 24.60 12.57 8.72
C THR A 365 25.60 12.35 7.58
N VAL A 366 25.17 12.61 6.34
CA VAL A 366 25.93 12.31 5.11
C VAL A 366 26.22 13.54 4.25
N GLY A 367 25.88 14.75 4.71
CA GLY A 367 26.18 16.02 4.04
C GLY A 367 25.32 16.34 2.82
N ARG A 368 24.32 15.50 2.50
CA ARG A 368 23.40 15.67 1.36
C ARG A 368 21.98 15.31 1.73
N ALA A 369 21.02 15.97 1.10
CA ALA A 369 19.61 15.58 1.23
C ALA A 369 19.36 14.26 0.49
N MET A 370 18.76 13.29 1.17
CA MET A 370 18.30 12.05 0.56
C MET A 370 17.05 12.33 -0.27
N PRO A 371 17.01 11.96 -1.56
CA PRO A 371 15.81 12.11 -2.36
C PRO A 371 14.63 11.35 -1.75
N MET A 372 13.47 11.98 -1.72
CA MET A 372 12.21 11.34 -1.38
C MET A 372 11.29 11.38 -2.58
N VAL A 373 10.80 10.23 -2.99
CA VAL A 373 9.95 10.07 -4.17
C VAL A 373 8.66 9.37 -3.80
N SER A 374 7.66 9.56 -4.63
CA SER A 374 6.37 8.90 -4.46
C SER A 374 5.79 8.48 -5.80
N ALA A 375 4.67 7.80 -5.75
CA ALA A 375 3.90 7.42 -6.92
C ALA A 375 2.42 7.37 -6.55
N TRP A 376 1.57 7.37 -7.58
CA TRP A 376 0.15 7.23 -7.40
C TRP A 376 -0.41 6.16 -8.33
N GLY A 377 -1.48 5.52 -7.86
CA GLY A 377 -2.25 4.50 -8.54
C GLY A 377 -3.00 3.63 -7.55
N SER A 378 -3.50 2.50 -8.01
CA SER A 378 -4.34 1.59 -7.22
C SER A 378 -3.99 0.12 -7.51
N THR A 379 -4.69 -0.81 -6.88
CA THR A 379 -4.59 -2.24 -7.20
C THR A 379 -4.93 -2.48 -8.67
N GLU A 380 -5.89 -1.74 -9.20
CA GLU A 380 -6.36 -1.83 -10.58
C GLU A 380 -5.36 -1.27 -11.60
N THR A 381 -4.33 -0.54 -11.16
CA THR A 381 -3.26 0.00 -12.04
C THR A 381 -1.88 -0.65 -11.81
N SER A 382 -1.75 -1.67 -10.97
CA SER A 382 -0.65 -2.65 -10.78
C SER A 382 0.74 -2.15 -10.29
N PRO A 383 0.92 -1.26 -9.35
CA PRO A 383 0.01 -0.24 -8.85
C PRO A 383 0.11 1.10 -9.58
N LEU A 384 1.20 1.36 -10.34
CA LEU A 384 1.59 2.71 -10.76
C LEU A 384 0.83 3.19 -11.99
N ALA A 385 0.27 4.39 -11.90
CA ALA A 385 -0.14 5.20 -13.04
C ALA A 385 0.76 6.42 -13.22
N THR A 386 1.28 6.99 -12.11
CA THR A 386 2.29 8.04 -12.12
C THR A 386 3.49 7.68 -11.26
N ASP A 387 4.61 8.36 -11.50
CA ASP A 387 5.85 8.20 -10.74
C ASP A 387 6.56 9.55 -10.59
N CYS A 388 6.88 9.93 -9.34
CA CYS A 388 7.66 11.12 -9.03
C CYS A 388 9.16 10.77 -9.09
N HIS A 389 9.67 10.50 -10.30
CA HIS A 389 11.08 10.19 -10.55
C HIS A 389 11.92 11.46 -10.77
N PHE A 390 11.77 12.41 -9.85
CA PHE A 390 12.54 13.67 -9.82
C PHE A 390 12.55 14.23 -8.39
N LEU A 391 13.41 15.21 -8.13
CA LEU A 391 13.47 15.90 -6.85
C LEU A 391 12.29 16.85 -6.71
N ALA A 392 11.24 16.41 -6.04
CA ALA A 392 10.10 17.26 -5.71
C ALA A 392 10.52 18.37 -4.72
N GLU A 393 9.88 19.54 -4.83
CA GLU A 393 10.15 20.69 -3.94
C GLU A 393 9.51 20.51 -2.56
N ARG A 394 8.45 19.72 -2.49
CA ARG A 394 7.68 19.40 -1.27
C ARG A 394 7.01 18.05 -1.37
N SER A 395 6.54 17.55 -0.26
CA SER A 395 5.75 16.32 -0.20
C SER A 395 4.42 16.43 -0.97
N GLY A 396 3.83 15.28 -1.31
CA GLY A 396 2.51 15.19 -1.94
C GLY A 396 2.50 15.29 -3.47
N ASN A 397 3.64 15.58 -4.12
CA ASN A 397 3.74 15.43 -5.57
C ASN A 397 3.71 13.94 -5.93
N ILE A 398 2.76 13.53 -6.75
CA ILE A 398 2.56 12.14 -7.18
C ILE A 398 3.19 11.83 -8.53
N GLY A 399 3.93 12.79 -9.10
CA GLY A 399 4.71 12.62 -10.31
C GLY A 399 3.97 12.79 -11.62
N VAL A 400 4.52 12.21 -12.66
CA VAL A 400 4.06 12.29 -14.05
C VAL A 400 3.62 10.91 -14.56
N PRO A 401 2.81 10.81 -15.63
CA PRO A 401 2.43 9.52 -16.23
C PRO A 401 3.65 8.69 -16.58
N ILE A 402 3.64 7.41 -16.20
CA ILE A 402 4.70 6.47 -16.58
C ILE A 402 4.58 6.07 -18.07
N PRO A 403 5.68 5.62 -18.70
CA PRO A 403 5.63 5.12 -20.09
C PRO A 403 4.54 4.07 -20.31
N GLY A 404 3.74 4.25 -21.36
CA GLY A 404 2.63 3.37 -21.72
C GLY A 404 1.32 3.65 -20.98
N THR A 405 1.29 4.60 -20.03
CA THR A 405 0.08 4.97 -19.29
C THR A 405 -0.41 6.36 -19.69
N GLU A 406 -1.71 6.48 -19.88
CA GLU A 406 -2.42 7.73 -20.18
C GLU A 406 -3.33 8.11 -19.01
N LEU A 407 -3.34 9.38 -18.65
CA LEU A 407 -4.26 9.97 -17.69
C LEU A 407 -5.22 10.90 -18.42
N LYS A 408 -6.53 10.67 -18.31
CA LYS A 408 -7.58 11.56 -18.80
C LYS A 408 -8.11 12.37 -17.62
N LEU A 409 -7.94 13.68 -17.67
CA LEU A 409 -8.44 14.61 -16.67
C LEU A 409 -9.78 15.17 -17.14
N VAL A 410 -10.81 14.98 -16.32
CA VAL A 410 -12.19 15.40 -16.62
C VAL A 410 -12.66 16.35 -15.53
N THR A 411 -13.24 17.49 -15.94
CA THR A 411 -13.79 18.45 -14.97
C THR A 411 -14.96 17.83 -14.21
N SER A 412 -14.86 17.82 -12.88
CA SER A 412 -15.90 17.36 -11.96
C SER A 412 -16.09 18.41 -10.84
N GLY A 413 -17.07 19.27 -11.01
CA GLY A 413 -17.23 20.45 -10.15
C GLY A 413 -16.07 21.43 -10.33
N ASP A 414 -15.33 21.69 -9.26
CA ASP A 414 -14.11 22.53 -9.23
C ASP A 414 -12.80 21.72 -9.29
N LYS A 415 -12.90 20.38 -9.49
CA LYS A 415 -11.78 19.47 -9.53
C LYS A 415 -11.56 18.82 -10.90
N LEU A 416 -10.38 18.25 -11.06
CA LEU A 416 -10.04 17.38 -12.19
C LEU A 416 -10.05 15.92 -11.72
N GLU A 417 -11.12 15.19 -12.07
CA GLU A 417 -11.17 13.73 -11.92
C GLU A 417 -10.15 13.11 -12.85
N VAL A 418 -9.34 12.19 -12.34
CA VAL A 418 -8.36 11.45 -13.13
C VAL A 418 -8.86 10.06 -13.48
N ARG A 419 -8.73 9.67 -14.74
CA ARG A 419 -9.01 8.33 -15.28
C ARG A 419 -7.76 7.77 -15.92
N VAL A 420 -7.60 6.46 -15.92
CA VAL A 420 -6.33 5.81 -16.29
C VAL A 420 -6.54 4.79 -17.40
N ARG A 421 -5.67 4.78 -18.42
CA ARG A 421 -5.62 3.76 -19.46
C ARG A 421 -4.17 3.32 -19.69
N GLY A 422 -3.95 2.02 -19.87
CA GLY A 422 -2.62 1.48 -20.15
C GLY A 422 -2.53 -0.04 -19.97
N PRO A 423 -1.42 -0.67 -20.37
CA PRO A 423 -1.21 -2.11 -20.23
C PRO A 423 -1.09 -2.58 -18.75
N ASN A 424 -0.86 -1.65 -17.83
CA ASN A 424 -0.83 -1.85 -16.38
C ASN A 424 -2.22 -1.81 -15.73
N VAL A 425 -3.27 -1.48 -16.47
CA VAL A 425 -4.65 -1.38 -15.98
C VAL A 425 -5.35 -2.74 -16.06
N THR A 426 -6.08 -3.09 -15.00
CA THR A 426 -6.84 -4.36 -14.92
C THR A 426 -7.85 -4.51 -16.06
N PRO A 427 -8.08 -5.73 -16.57
CA PRO A 427 -9.20 -5.99 -17.45
C PRO A 427 -10.55 -6.00 -16.71
N GLY A 428 -10.56 -5.99 -15.37
CA GLY A 428 -11.76 -5.94 -14.55
C GLY A 428 -11.72 -6.76 -13.27
N TYR A 429 -12.89 -7.13 -12.79
CA TYR A 429 -13.09 -7.85 -11.54
C TYR A 429 -13.55 -9.28 -11.81
N TRP A 430 -12.95 -10.24 -11.08
CA TRP A 430 -13.24 -11.65 -11.22
C TRP A 430 -14.71 -11.97 -10.95
N LYS A 431 -15.36 -12.71 -11.86
CA LYS A 431 -16.79 -13.10 -11.80
C LYS A 431 -17.77 -11.92 -11.57
N ALA A 432 -17.35 -10.67 -11.92
CA ALA A 432 -18.17 -9.48 -11.70
C ALA A 432 -18.25 -8.59 -12.98
N PRO A 433 -18.90 -9.07 -14.07
CA PRO A 433 -18.92 -8.38 -15.37
C PRO A 433 -19.60 -7.02 -15.31
N GLU A 434 -20.67 -6.88 -14.53
CA GLU A 434 -21.37 -5.60 -14.38
C GLU A 434 -20.54 -4.54 -13.67
N LEU A 435 -19.84 -4.92 -12.58
CA LEU A 435 -18.88 -4.05 -11.92
C LEU A 435 -17.72 -3.67 -12.84
N THR A 436 -17.27 -4.61 -13.66
CA THR A 436 -16.23 -4.36 -14.65
C THR A 436 -16.70 -3.32 -15.67
N ARG A 437 -17.89 -3.47 -16.23
CA ARG A 437 -18.45 -2.52 -17.20
C ARG A 437 -18.58 -1.11 -16.62
N GLN A 438 -19.01 -1.00 -15.36
CA GLN A 438 -19.18 0.29 -14.66
C GLN A 438 -17.84 0.95 -14.28
N ALA A 439 -16.75 0.21 -14.26
CA ALA A 439 -15.45 0.71 -13.88
C ALA A 439 -14.68 1.44 -14.99
N PHE A 440 -15.20 1.45 -16.20
CA PHE A 440 -14.55 2.08 -17.37
C PHE A 440 -15.48 3.06 -18.05
N ASP A 441 -14.92 4.14 -18.60
CA ASP A 441 -15.65 5.04 -19.49
C ASP A 441 -15.69 4.49 -20.94
N ASP A 442 -16.45 5.17 -21.81
CA ASP A 442 -16.65 4.76 -23.21
C ASP A 442 -15.36 4.76 -24.04
N ASP A 443 -14.32 5.48 -23.60
CA ASP A 443 -12.98 5.52 -24.21
C ASP A 443 -12.05 4.43 -23.65
N GLY A 444 -12.52 3.60 -22.72
CA GLY A 444 -11.77 2.53 -22.06
C GLY A 444 -10.81 3.02 -20.96
N PHE A 445 -11.01 4.20 -20.40
CA PHE A 445 -10.27 4.66 -19.23
C PHE A 445 -10.93 4.14 -17.95
N TYR A 446 -10.12 3.59 -17.06
CA TYR A 446 -10.54 3.15 -15.74
C TYR A 446 -10.90 4.35 -14.83
N LEU A 447 -12.07 4.28 -14.21
CA LEU A 447 -12.64 5.31 -13.33
C LEU A 447 -12.13 5.08 -11.90
N ILE A 448 -10.95 5.61 -11.57
CA ILE A 448 -10.33 5.40 -10.25
C ILE A 448 -11.04 6.18 -9.14
N GLY A 449 -11.74 7.26 -9.47
CA GLY A 449 -12.52 8.08 -8.54
C GLY A 449 -11.68 9.07 -7.72
N ASP A 450 -10.44 9.31 -8.10
CA ASP A 450 -9.54 10.27 -7.48
C ASP A 450 -9.53 11.57 -8.28
N ALA A 451 -9.19 12.69 -7.62
CA ALA A 451 -8.95 13.98 -8.23
C ALA A 451 -7.48 14.37 -8.12
N VAL A 452 -7.02 15.18 -9.06
CA VAL A 452 -5.64 15.69 -9.10
C VAL A 452 -5.60 17.18 -9.43
N LYS A 453 -4.46 17.81 -9.14
CA LYS A 453 -4.10 19.17 -9.58
C LYS A 453 -2.77 19.14 -10.29
N LEU A 454 -2.61 19.88 -11.38
CA LEU A 454 -1.30 20.14 -11.96
C LEU A 454 -0.44 20.92 -10.95
N ALA A 455 0.81 20.50 -10.78
CA ALA A 455 1.77 21.26 -9.96
C ALA A 455 2.07 22.64 -10.56
N ASP A 456 2.08 22.70 -11.90
CA ASP A 456 2.27 23.89 -12.70
C ASP A 456 1.53 23.66 -14.04
N ALA A 457 0.54 24.49 -14.33
CA ALA A 457 -0.28 24.35 -15.53
C ALA A 457 0.50 24.59 -16.84
N GLU A 458 1.57 25.41 -16.78
CA GLU A 458 2.42 25.69 -17.93
C GLU A 458 3.56 24.69 -18.09
N ARG A 459 3.86 23.93 -17.02
CA ARG A 459 4.96 22.94 -16.98
C ARG A 459 4.47 21.62 -16.41
N PRO A 460 3.72 20.81 -17.19
CA PRO A 460 3.09 19.58 -16.74
C PRO A 460 4.12 18.51 -16.32
N GLU A 461 5.37 18.62 -16.77
CA GLU A 461 6.49 17.77 -16.32
C GLU A 461 6.87 17.98 -14.84
N ARG A 462 6.36 19.04 -14.18
CA ARG A 462 6.49 19.23 -12.73
C ARG A 462 5.58 18.32 -11.92
N GLY A 463 4.72 17.56 -12.59
CA GLY A 463 3.88 16.52 -12.01
C GLY A 463 2.52 16.99 -11.51
N LEU A 464 1.93 16.12 -10.72
CA LEU A 464 0.57 16.26 -10.20
C LEU A 464 0.57 16.22 -8.68
N PHE A 465 -0.41 16.86 -8.06
CA PHE A 465 -0.76 16.68 -6.66
C PHE A 465 -2.08 15.93 -6.55
N PHE A 466 -2.15 14.99 -5.60
CA PHE A 466 -3.40 14.33 -5.25
C PHE A 466 -4.36 15.33 -4.59
N ASP A 467 -5.61 15.37 -5.05
CA ASP A 467 -6.63 16.32 -4.60
C ASP A 467 -7.86 15.66 -3.97
N GLY A 468 -7.66 14.47 -3.39
CA GLY A 468 -8.69 13.72 -2.69
C GLY A 468 -9.52 12.80 -3.59
N ARG A 469 -10.54 12.17 -3.00
CA ARG A 469 -11.51 11.35 -3.71
C ARG A 469 -12.73 12.16 -4.08
N VAL A 470 -13.14 12.11 -5.35
CA VAL A 470 -14.31 12.84 -5.86
C VAL A 470 -15.57 12.50 -5.04
N ALA A 471 -15.75 11.22 -4.69
CA ALA A 471 -16.92 10.75 -3.95
C ALA A 471 -16.93 11.04 -2.44
N GLU A 472 -15.81 11.48 -1.86
CA GLU A 472 -15.71 11.81 -0.43
C GLU A 472 -15.92 13.30 -0.15
N ASP A 473 -15.69 14.15 -1.14
CA ASP A 473 -15.86 15.59 -1.01
C ASP A 473 -17.35 15.96 -0.95
N PHE A 474 -17.65 17.00 -0.20
CA PHE A 474 -19.02 17.48 -0.03
C PHE A 474 -19.10 19.00 0.01
N LYS A 475 -20.31 19.54 -0.14
CA LYS A 475 -20.58 20.96 0.02
C LYS A 475 -21.18 21.26 1.38
N LEU A 476 -20.75 22.36 1.97
CA LEU A 476 -21.46 23.02 3.07
C LEU A 476 -22.73 23.69 2.53
N ASN A 477 -23.66 24.07 3.43
CA ASN A 477 -24.85 24.83 3.07
C ASN A 477 -24.53 26.16 2.40
N SER A 478 -23.37 26.74 2.69
CA SER A 478 -22.84 27.95 2.02
C SER A 478 -22.49 27.70 0.52
N GLY A 479 -22.56 26.46 0.05
CA GLY A 479 -22.11 26.07 -1.29
C GLY A 479 -20.60 25.84 -1.41
N THR A 480 -19.85 26.05 -0.34
CA THR A 480 -18.39 25.88 -0.34
C THR A 480 -18.01 24.39 -0.32
N TRP A 481 -17.12 23.96 -1.22
CA TRP A 481 -16.61 22.61 -1.26
C TRP A 481 -15.63 22.35 -0.10
N VAL A 482 -15.73 21.17 0.49
CA VAL A 482 -14.79 20.61 1.47
C VAL A 482 -13.97 19.52 0.81
N SER A 483 -12.66 19.73 0.68
CA SER A 483 -11.71 18.72 0.22
C SER A 483 -11.32 17.82 1.39
N VAL A 484 -12.02 16.71 1.51
CA VAL A 484 -11.90 15.78 2.64
C VAL A 484 -10.47 15.24 2.77
N GLY A 485 -9.86 14.80 1.69
CA GLY A 485 -8.51 14.23 1.71
C GLY A 485 -7.45 15.25 2.18
N THR A 486 -7.50 16.49 1.67
CA THR A 486 -6.58 17.57 2.07
C THR A 486 -6.78 17.95 3.53
N LEU A 487 -8.03 18.11 3.94
CA LEU A 487 -8.36 18.54 5.30
C LEU A 487 -8.04 17.47 6.34
N ARG A 488 -8.22 16.18 6.01
CA ARG A 488 -7.82 15.07 6.88
C ARG A 488 -6.32 15.10 7.19
N VAL A 489 -5.48 15.30 6.17
CA VAL A 489 -4.01 15.36 6.35
C VAL A 489 -3.63 16.56 7.21
N ALA A 490 -4.20 17.74 6.93
CA ALA A 490 -3.97 18.96 7.72
C ALA A 490 -4.45 18.81 9.17
N GLY A 491 -5.62 18.19 9.38
CA GLY A 491 -6.17 17.91 10.70
C GLY A 491 -5.32 16.93 11.51
N ILE A 492 -4.86 15.83 10.91
CA ILE A 492 -3.94 14.89 11.57
C ILE A 492 -2.65 15.60 12.00
N ALA A 493 -2.08 16.43 11.13
CA ALA A 493 -0.87 17.20 11.43
C ALA A 493 -1.10 18.20 12.58
N ALA A 494 -2.22 18.91 12.58
CA ALA A 494 -2.56 19.91 13.60
C ALA A 494 -2.85 19.27 14.98
N LEU A 495 -3.39 18.04 15.01
CA LEU A 495 -3.71 17.30 16.23
C LEU A 495 -2.61 16.30 16.65
N ALA A 496 -1.48 16.27 15.95
CA ALA A 496 -0.36 15.40 16.31
C ALA A 496 0.23 15.80 17.68
N PRO A 497 0.69 14.81 18.50
CA PRO A 497 0.68 13.37 18.28
C PRO A 497 -0.60 12.67 18.76
N LEU A 498 -1.65 13.42 19.16
CA LEU A 498 -2.83 12.91 19.87
C LEU A 498 -3.84 12.22 18.94
N ALA A 499 -3.91 12.60 17.67
CA ALA A 499 -4.75 11.95 16.67
C ALA A 499 -3.99 10.85 15.94
N GLN A 500 -4.57 9.65 15.90
CA GLN A 500 -4.11 8.57 15.02
C GLN A 500 -4.68 8.74 13.61
N ASP A 501 -5.97 9.11 13.52
CA ASP A 501 -6.66 9.37 12.27
C ASP A 501 -7.91 10.25 12.50
N ILE A 502 -8.44 10.80 11.40
CA ILE A 502 -9.58 11.72 11.43
C ILE A 502 -10.57 11.36 10.33
N VAL A 503 -11.86 11.47 10.66
CA VAL A 503 -12.97 11.45 9.71
C VAL A 503 -13.56 12.85 9.64
N VAL A 504 -13.61 13.40 8.42
CA VAL A 504 -14.13 14.74 8.14
C VAL A 504 -15.64 14.66 7.91
N THR A 505 -16.41 15.51 8.57
CA THR A 505 -17.87 15.57 8.42
C THR A 505 -18.36 17.02 8.42
N GLY A 506 -19.64 17.21 8.11
CA GLY A 506 -20.28 18.53 7.96
C GLY A 506 -21.27 18.54 6.81
N HIS A 507 -21.60 17.37 6.26
CA HIS A 507 -22.58 17.21 5.19
C HIS A 507 -23.93 17.85 5.59
N GLY A 508 -24.44 18.76 4.75
CA GLY A 508 -25.68 19.46 5.02
C GLY A 508 -25.62 20.44 6.21
N GLY A 509 -24.43 20.79 6.68
CA GLY A 509 -24.18 21.76 7.75
C GLY A 509 -23.49 23.01 7.26
N ASP A 510 -23.29 23.97 8.18
CA ASP A 510 -22.64 25.25 7.88
C ASP A 510 -21.13 25.24 8.16
N GLU A 511 -20.65 24.20 8.83
CA GLU A 511 -19.27 24.08 9.28
C GLU A 511 -18.74 22.64 9.19
N VAL A 512 -17.42 22.53 9.10
CA VAL A 512 -16.72 21.24 9.11
C VAL A 512 -16.47 20.81 10.56
N ARG A 513 -16.53 19.49 10.79
CA ARG A 513 -16.33 18.84 12.08
C ARG A 513 -15.47 17.59 11.92
N PHE A 514 -14.80 17.16 13.01
CA PHE A 514 -13.96 15.96 13.02
C PHE A 514 -14.50 14.90 13.99
N LEU A 515 -14.58 13.66 13.52
CA LEU A 515 -14.50 12.48 14.40
C LEU A 515 -13.03 12.04 14.45
N VAL A 516 -12.45 11.94 15.63
CA VAL A 516 -11.03 11.66 15.81
C VAL A 516 -10.82 10.29 16.42
N PHE A 517 -10.06 9.43 15.76
CA PHE A 517 -9.51 8.23 16.34
C PHE A 517 -8.22 8.60 17.08
N PRO A 518 -8.21 8.56 18.45
CA PRO A 518 -7.09 9.05 19.21
C PRO A 518 -5.91 8.07 19.22
N ASN A 519 -4.69 8.61 19.30
CA ASN A 519 -3.52 7.86 19.74
C ASN A 519 -3.54 7.79 21.27
N VAL A 520 -4.15 6.75 21.82
CA VAL A 520 -4.39 6.60 23.25
C VAL A 520 -3.08 6.63 24.07
N VAL A 521 -1.97 6.11 23.51
CA VAL A 521 -0.66 6.12 24.16
C VAL A 521 -0.15 7.57 24.30
N ALA A 522 -0.22 8.35 23.23
CA ALA A 522 0.16 9.76 23.27
C ALA A 522 -0.78 10.59 24.16
N CYS A 523 -2.08 10.28 24.15
CA CYS A 523 -3.05 10.93 25.04
C CYS A 523 -2.77 10.64 26.52
N ARG A 524 -2.38 9.39 26.88
CA ARG A 524 -1.97 9.05 28.26
C ARG A 524 -0.72 9.84 28.67
N ALA A 525 0.27 9.92 27.82
CA ALA A 525 1.49 10.69 28.06
C ALA A 525 1.17 12.18 28.25
N GLN A 526 0.32 12.77 27.41
CA GLN A 526 -0.15 14.16 27.50
C GLN A 526 -0.89 14.42 28.81
N ALA A 527 -1.71 13.48 29.25
CA ALA A 527 -2.46 13.57 30.51
C ALA A 527 -1.56 13.40 31.73
N GLY A 528 -0.41 12.70 31.61
CA GLY A 528 0.43 12.24 32.72
C GLY A 528 -0.20 11.07 33.47
N LEU A 529 -0.96 10.23 32.77
CA LEU A 529 -1.66 9.07 33.33
C LEU A 529 -0.90 7.75 33.05
N PRO A 530 -1.03 6.75 33.95
CA PRO A 530 -0.38 5.45 33.75
C PRO A 530 -1.00 4.68 32.57
N GLU A 531 -0.27 3.67 32.07
CA GLU A 531 -0.74 2.81 30.98
C GLU A 531 -2.05 2.09 31.27
N THR A 532 -2.34 1.85 32.57
CA THR A 532 -3.55 1.17 33.05
C THR A 532 -4.79 2.08 33.10
N ALA A 533 -4.63 3.40 32.88
CA ALA A 533 -5.76 4.34 32.89
C ALA A 533 -6.80 4.01 31.82
N GLY A 534 -8.08 4.08 32.18
CA GLY A 534 -9.20 3.83 31.28
C GLY A 534 -9.20 4.79 30.09
N VAL A 535 -9.59 4.30 28.91
CA VAL A 535 -9.58 5.12 27.68
C VAL A 535 -10.48 6.35 27.84
N ASN A 536 -11.70 6.18 28.38
CA ASN A 536 -12.63 7.28 28.58
C ASN A 536 -12.08 8.35 29.52
N ASP A 537 -11.40 7.96 30.60
CA ASP A 537 -10.79 8.91 31.55
C ASP A 537 -9.66 9.69 30.89
N VAL A 538 -8.86 9.02 30.06
CA VAL A 538 -7.79 9.66 29.28
C VAL A 538 -8.33 10.69 28.31
N LEU A 539 -9.37 10.34 27.55
CA LEU A 539 -9.95 11.23 26.54
C LEU A 539 -10.74 12.41 27.15
N ALA A 540 -11.32 12.21 28.35
CA ALA A 540 -11.99 13.27 29.11
C ALA A 540 -11.02 14.21 29.84
N HIS A 541 -9.73 13.84 29.93
CA HIS A 541 -8.74 14.59 30.72
C HIS A 541 -8.51 15.99 30.13
N GLY A 542 -8.54 17.02 31.01
CA GLY A 542 -8.47 18.43 30.60
C GLY A 542 -7.23 18.78 29.76
N LYS A 543 -6.06 18.21 30.03
CA LYS A 543 -4.85 18.45 29.21
C LYS A 543 -4.96 17.88 27.80
N VAL A 544 -5.64 16.75 27.61
CA VAL A 544 -5.87 16.17 26.29
C VAL A 544 -6.84 17.06 25.52
N ARG A 545 -7.97 17.42 26.14
CA ARG A 545 -8.97 18.28 25.52
C ARG A 545 -8.40 19.65 25.13
N ALA A 546 -7.63 20.28 26.03
CA ALA A 546 -6.97 21.55 25.75
C ALA A 546 -5.96 21.47 24.57
N ALA A 547 -5.20 20.39 24.48
CA ALA A 547 -4.26 20.21 23.38
C ALA A 547 -4.98 19.99 22.03
N ILE A 548 -6.11 19.26 22.00
CA ILE A 548 -6.97 19.14 20.81
C ILE A 548 -7.56 20.50 20.42
N ALA A 549 -8.10 21.27 21.38
CA ALA A 549 -8.63 22.62 21.13
C ALA A 549 -7.56 23.54 20.53
N GLN A 550 -6.34 23.51 21.07
CA GLN A 550 -5.21 24.27 20.52
C GLN A 550 -4.86 23.86 19.09
N GLY A 551 -4.87 22.56 18.79
CA GLY A 551 -4.65 22.05 17.43
C GLY A 551 -5.71 22.54 16.45
N LEU A 552 -7.00 22.49 16.83
CA LEU A 552 -8.10 23.04 16.02
C LEU A 552 -7.94 24.55 15.79
N ALA A 553 -7.59 25.31 16.84
CA ALA A 553 -7.34 26.75 16.73
C ALA A 553 -6.17 27.08 15.80
N SER A 554 -5.08 26.29 15.88
CA SER A 554 -3.94 26.43 14.97
C SER A 554 -4.34 26.18 13.51
N LEU A 555 -5.13 25.12 13.24
CA LEU A 555 -5.62 24.81 11.90
C LEU A 555 -6.51 25.95 11.35
N LYS A 556 -7.37 26.52 12.20
CA LYS A 556 -8.21 27.66 11.84
C LYS A 556 -7.39 28.90 11.47
N GLN A 557 -6.30 29.18 12.19
CA GLN A 557 -5.41 30.31 11.89
C GLN A 557 -4.67 30.17 10.56
N GLN A 558 -4.42 28.93 10.12
CA GLN A 558 -3.70 28.64 8.87
C GLN A 558 -4.61 28.69 7.62
N THR A 559 -5.93 28.80 7.80
CA THR A 559 -6.90 28.70 6.72
C THR A 559 -7.83 29.91 6.67
N ALA A 560 -7.99 30.48 5.46
CA ALA A 560 -8.79 31.72 5.27
C ALA A 560 -10.29 31.43 5.12
N ASN A 561 -10.71 30.20 4.88
CA ASN A 561 -12.11 29.84 4.58
C ASN A 561 -12.66 28.78 5.56
N SER A 562 -13.99 28.75 5.68
CA SER A 562 -14.72 27.85 6.60
C SER A 562 -14.62 26.36 6.24
N SER A 563 -14.24 26.02 5.00
CA SER A 563 -14.06 24.64 4.54
C SER A 563 -12.65 24.09 4.80
N GLY A 564 -11.71 24.95 5.19
CA GLY A 564 -10.30 24.58 5.41
C GLY A 564 -9.96 24.15 6.84
N HIS A 565 -10.91 24.22 7.79
CA HIS A 565 -10.72 23.84 9.18
C HIS A 565 -11.99 23.29 9.81
N ALA A 566 -11.84 22.46 10.85
CA ALA A 566 -12.97 22.02 11.65
C ALA A 566 -13.17 22.97 12.84
N THR A 567 -14.44 23.24 13.17
CA THR A 567 -14.82 24.07 14.32
C THR A 567 -14.85 23.28 15.61
N ARG A 568 -15.12 21.97 15.51
CA ARG A 568 -15.20 21.06 16.66
C ARG A 568 -14.72 19.63 16.31
N ALA A 569 -14.31 18.90 17.34
CA ALA A 569 -13.87 17.51 17.25
C ALA A 569 -14.47 16.66 18.36
N LEU A 570 -14.81 15.41 18.06
CA LEU A 570 -15.22 14.38 19.02
C LEU A 570 -14.22 13.25 19.01
N LEU A 571 -13.65 12.91 20.18
CA LEU A 571 -12.72 11.81 20.34
C LEU A 571 -13.49 10.48 20.49
N LEU A 572 -13.16 9.49 19.65
CA LEU A 572 -13.79 8.17 19.66
C LEU A 572 -13.02 7.22 20.57
N ALA A 573 -13.64 6.77 21.65
CA ALA A 573 -13.01 5.82 22.59
C ALA A 573 -12.89 4.41 22.00
N GLU A 574 -13.83 4.02 21.16
CA GLU A 574 -13.85 2.73 20.50
C GLU A 574 -13.03 2.77 19.21
N PRO A 575 -12.03 1.86 19.04
CA PRO A 575 -11.20 1.83 17.84
C PRO A 575 -12.02 1.49 16.58
N PRO A 576 -11.47 1.75 15.38
CA PRO A 576 -12.18 1.43 14.14
C PRO A 576 -12.31 -0.08 13.95
N SER A 577 -13.49 -0.54 13.53
CA SER A 577 -13.81 -1.96 13.35
C SER A 577 -13.36 -2.50 11.99
N VAL A 578 -12.60 -3.61 12.00
CA VAL A 578 -12.21 -4.34 10.78
C VAL A 578 -13.42 -5.01 10.16
N ASP A 579 -14.24 -5.73 10.96
CA ASP A 579 -15.45 -6.41 10.50
C ASP A 579 -16.48 -5.40 9.97
N GLY A 580 -16.64 -4.29 10.68
CA GLY A 580 -17.49 -3.18 10.25
C GLY A 580 -16.98 -2.38 9.05
N GLY A 581 -15.81 -2.68 8.54
CA GLY A 581 -15.22 -2.00 7.37
C GLY A 581 -14.81 -0.55 7.62
N GLU A 582 -14.72 -0.12 8.89
CA GLU A 582 -14.30 1.24 9.27
C GLU A 582 -12.82 1.47 9.03
N ILE A 583 -12.04 0.40 9.15
CA ILE A 583 -10.62 0.38 8.82
C ILE A 583 -10.35 -0.75 7.83
N THR A 584 -9.55 -0.45 6.84
CA THR A 584 -9.09 -1.46 5.89
C THR A 584 -8.02 -2.34 6.54
N ASP A 585 -7.75 -3.48 5.95
CA ASP A 585 -6.63 -4.35 6.31
C ASP A 585 -5.25 -3.67 6.16
N LYS A 586 -5.19 -2.56 5.40
CA LYS A 586 -4.02 -1.67 5.26
C LYS A 586 -3.87 -0.67 6.40
N GLY A 587 -4.81 -0.63 7.33
CA GLY A 587 -4.85 0.35 8.40
C GLY A 587 -5.39 1.73 8.00
N TYR A 588 -6.03 1.86 6.81
CA TYR A 588 -6.64 3.13 6.38
C TYR A 588 -8.11 3.21 6.79
N ILE A 589 -8.49 4.36 7.31
CA ILE A 589 -9.88 4.63 7.66
C ILE A 589 -10.73 4.76 6.40
N ASN A 590 -11.82 4.02 6.38
CA ASN A 590 -12.90 4.16 5.41
C ASN A 590 -13.88 5.21 5.93
N GLN A 591 -13.74 6.43 5.48
CA GLN A 591 -14.53 7.58 5.89
C GLN A 591 -16.04 7.32 5.81
N ARG A 592 -16.51 6.78 4.68
CA ARG A 592 -17.93 6.49 4.46
C ARG A 592 -18.46 5.45 5.44
N ALA A 593 -17.71 4.37 5.68
CA ALA A 593 -18.11 3.32 6.62
C ALA A 593 -18.23 3.87 8.05
N VAL A 594 -17.27 4.70 8.48
CA VAL A 594 -17.33 5.35 9.81
C VAL A 594 -18.55 6.24 9.92
N LEU A 595 -18.79 7.12 8.94
CA LEU A 595 -19.96 8.01 8.95
C LEU A 595 -21.28 7.24 8.97
N THR A 596 -21.36 6.10 8.29
CA THR A 596 -22.56 5.26 8.26
C THR A 596 -22.77 4.51 9.58
N ARG A 597 -21.71 4.07 10.24
CA ARG A 597 -21.82 3.22 11.44
C ARG A 597 -21.85 4.01 12.75
N ARG A 598 -21.18 5.18 12.79
CA ARG A 598 -21.04 6.00 14.00
C ARG A 598 -22.10 7.11 14.07
N VAL A 599 -23.36 6.81 13.68
CA VAL A 599 -24.46 7.79 13.68
C VAL A 599 -24.69 8.43 15.07
N ASP A 600 -24.50 7.66 16.15
CA ASP A 600 -24.65 8.18 17.53
C ASP A 600 -23.52 9.17 17.86
N ALA A 601 -22.28 8.91 17.41
CA ALA A 601 -21.17 9.84 17.57
C ALA A 601 -21.37 11.11 16.75
N LEU A 602 -21.91 10.98 15.53
CA LEU A 602 -22.29 12.12 14.70
C LEU A 602 -23.41 12.97 15.35
N ALA A 603 -24.40 12.31 15.93
CA ALA A 603 -25.48 13.01 16.65
C ALA A 603 -24.92 13.84 17.81
N ARG A 604 -24.02 13.27 18.63
CA ARG A 604 -23.35 13.97 19.74
C ARG A 604 -22.44 15.11 19.26
N LEU A 605 -21.75 14.91 18.14
CA LEU A 605 -20.90 15.96 17.55
C LEU A 605 -21.74 17.13 16.98
N ASN A 606 -22.96 16.84 16.55
CA ASN A 606 -23.88 17.82 15.98
C ASN A 606 -24.79 18.51 17.02
N ASP A 607 -24.88 17.97 18.23
CA ASP A 607 -25.67 18.56 19.31
C ASP A 607 -24.89 19.70 19.98
N ASP A 608 -25.36 20.94 19.84
CA ASP A 608 -24.73 22.11 20.43
C ASP A 608 -24.74 22.11 21.97
N ALA A 609 -25.63 21.34 22.59
CA ALA A 609 -25.70 21.18 24.03
C ALA A 609 -24.74 20.10 24.58
N SER A 610 -24.12 19.29 23.71
CA SER A 610 -23.21 18.23 24.13
C SER A 610 -21.90 18.80 24.66
N VAL A 611 -21.45 18.31 25.81
CA VAL A 611 -20.16 18.65 26.42
C VAL A 611 -19.02 17.73 25.96
N GLU A 612 -19.33 16.75 25.09
CA GLU A 612 -18.36 15.73 24.67
C GLU A 612 -17.44 16.21 23.55
N TRP A 613 -17.91 17.05 22.64
CA TRP A 613 -17.05 17.61 21.61
C TRP A 613 -16.14 18.71 22.18
N ILE A 614 -15.09 19.01 21.46
CA ILE A 614 -14.06 20.00 21.80
C ILE A 614 -14.08 21.08 20.72
N GLY A 615 -14.25 22.33 21.10
CA GLY A 615 -14.28 23.47 20.20
C GLY A 615 -12.91 24.09 19.99
N CYS A 616 -12.77 24.88 18.92
CA CYS A 616 -11.52 25.60 18.63
C CYS A 616 -11.32 26.87 19.50
N GLY A 617 -12.08 27.02 20.57
CA GLY A 617 -12.02 28.15 21.53
C GLY A 617 -12.09 27.72 22.99
N ASP A 618 -12.05 26.42 23.28
CA ASP A 618 -12.14 25.85 24.62
C ASP A 618 -10.78 25.88 25.37
#